data_11f687c5ed64e639332e52d2ae207691
#
_entry.id   11f687c5ed64e639332e52d2ae207691
#
_cell.length_a   1.000
_cell.length_b   1.000
_cell.length_c   1.000
_cell.angle_alpha   90.00
_cell.angle_beta   90.00
_cell.angle_gamma   90.00
#
_symmetry.space_group_name_H-M   'P 1'
#
loop_
_entity.id
_entity.type
_entity.pdbx_description
1 polymer ?
#
loop_
_entity_poly.entity_id
_entity_poly.type
_entity_poly.pdbx_seq_one_letter_code
_entity_poly.pdbx_strand_id
1 'polypeptide(L)'
;MTNIDKAKLAYYRTFQGVFGVGEKFMPWRKPELVTGAGSIREIPRLLAEAGVKKVLLVTGPNIVKTIGKRIMAILDAAGVSYAVFSEVEANPSVTTAERIYERYRDNGCDGFIALGGGSPMDAAKAAAAKSVRPEKKITQLAGLLKVGRPLPPIIAIPTTSGTGSETTVAAVITDRETNHKCAIMDLNLIPHYAILGGPAPAHDGDDGHGRADARGGGVSVLDIQHAREHPRR
;
A
#
# COMPACT_ATOMS: atom_id res chain seq x y z
N MET A 1 -1.55 1.87 42.08
CA MET A 1 -2.64 1.80 41.08
C MET A 1 -3.92 2.27 41.73
N THR A 2 -4.48 3.34 41.22
CA THR A 2 -5.75 3.89 41.72
C THR A 2 -6.92 2.99 41.28
N ASN A 3 -8.11 3.13 41.92
CA ASN A 3 -9.31 2.39 41.51
C ASN A 3 -9.72 2.70 40.04
N ILE A 4 -9.42 3.94 39.60
CA ILE A 4 -9.64 4.38 38.20
C ILE A 4 -8.74 3.61 37.23
N ASP A 5 -7.49 3.32 37.63
CA ASP A 5 -6.56 2.56 36.75
C ASP A 5 -6.99 1.11 36.64
N LYS A 6 -7.53 0.50 37.70
CA LYS A 6 -8.04 -0.86 37.73
C LYS A 6 -9.29 -0.97 36.83
N ALA A 7 -10.21 0.00 36.90
CA ALA A 7 -11.42 0.03 36.08
C ALA A 7 -11.08 0.21 34.58
N LYS A 8 -10.15 1.09 34.23
CA LYS A 8 -9.64 1.25 32.86
C LYS A 8 -8.99 -0.02 32.36
N LEU A 9 -8.17 -0.67 33.17
CA LEU A 9 -7.49 -1.92 32.79
C LEU A 9 -8.49 -3.05 32.56
N ALA A 10 -9.53 -3.17 33.43
CA ALA A 10 -10.61 -4.14 33.23
C ALA A 10 -11.39 -3.88 31.95
N TYR A 11 -11.73 -2.61 31.65
CA TYR A 11 -12.38 -2.20 30.41
C TYR A 11 -11.55 -2.61 29.18
N TYR A 12 -10.25 -2.29 29.16
CA TYR A 12 -9.39 -2.66 28.04
C TYR A 12 -9.25 -4.18 27.87
N ARG A 13 -9.14 -4.94 28.95
CA ARG A 13 -9.09 -6.40 28.89
C ARG A 13 -10.39 -7.02 28.37
N THR A 14 -11.54 -6.51 28.83
CA THR A 14 -12.84 -6.94 28.33
C THR A 14 -12.99 -6.61 26.85
N PHE A 15 -12.63 -5.37 26.45
CA PHE A 15 -12.65 -4.95 25.05
C PHE A 15 -11.73 -5.82 24.19
N GLN A 16 -10.50 -6.11 24.64
CA GLN A 16 -9.58 -7.02 23.94
C GLN A 16 -10.13 -8.44 23.82
N GLY A 17 -10.77 -8.95 24.86
CA GLY A 17 -11.41 -10.26 24.84
C GLY A 17 -12.57 -10.35 23.86
N VAL A 18 -13.46 -9.37 23.87
CA VAL A 18 -14.59 -9.30 22.93
C VAL A 18 -14.09 -9.11 21.50
N PHE A 19 -13.11 -8.23 21.31
CA PHE A 19 -12.50 -7.98 19.99
C PHE A 19 -11.80 -9.23 19.45
N GLY A 20 -11.02 -9.94 20.29
CA GLY A 20 -10.33 -11.18 19.91
C GLY A 20 -11.28 -12.34 19.54
N VAL A 21 -12.49 -12.37 20.11
CA VAL A 21 -13.54 -13.31 19.68
C VAL A 21 -14.15 -12.83 18.36
N GLY A 22 -14.47 -11.53 18.23
CA GLY A 22 -15.03 -10.94 17.01
C GLY A 22 -14.09 -11.07 15.81
N GLU A 23 -12.78 -10.95 16.01
CA GLU A 23 -11.76 -11.08 14.98
C GLU A 23 -11.83 -12.43 14.25
N LYS A 24 -12.15 -13.52 14.96
CA LYS A 24 -12.27 -14.87 14.37
C LYS A 24 -13.45 -15.01 13.39
N PHE A 25 -14.45 -14.14 13.53
CA PHE A 25 -15.64 -14.13 12.67
C PHE A 25 -15.59 -13.03 11.60
N MET A 26 -14.56 -12.17 11.61
CA MET A 26 -14.39 -11.17 10.57
C MET A 26 -13.94 -11.84 9.26
N PRO A 27 -14.52 -11.46 8.12
CA PRO A 27 -14.12 -11.98 6.82
C PRO A 27 -12.77 -11.35 6.39
N TRP A 28 -11.68 -11.84 6.97
CA TRP A 28 -10.34 -11.42 6.62
C TRP A 28 -10.03 -11.79 5.17
N ARG A 29 -9.94 -10.81 4.31
CA ARG A 29 -9.40 -10.99 2.98
C ARG A 29 -7.87 -10.94 3.07
N LYS A 30 -7.20 -11.88 2.40
CA LYS A 30 -5.74 -11.79 2.15
C LYS A 30 -5.54 -11.25 0.74
N PRO A 31 -4.54 -10.38 0.51
CA PRO A 31 -4.19 -10.03 -0.86
C PRO A 31 -3.72 -11.27 -1.62
N GLU A 32 -4.01 -11.34 -2.90
CA GLU A 32 -3.36 -12.32 -3.77
C GLU A 32 -1.88 -11.94 -3.89
N LEU A 33 -1.01 -12.87 -3.54
CA LEU A 33 0.44 -12.67 -3.56
C LEU A 33 1.02 -13.12 -4.90
N VAL A 34 1.63 -12.20 -5.62
CA VAL A 34 2.39 -12.48 -6.84
C VAL A 34 3.87 -12.28 -6.52
N THR A 35 4.63 -13.39 -6.54
CA THR A 35 6.03 -13.39 -6.10
C THR A 35 6.97 -13.82 -7.22
N GLY A 36 8.22 -13.39 -7.11
CA GLY A 36 9.29 -13.78 -8.03
C GLY A 36 9.88 -12.64 -8.85
N ALA A 37 11.05 -12.88 -9.42
CA ALA A 37 11.71 -11.90 -10.27
C ALA A 37 10.88 -11.59 -11.51
N GLY A 38 10.61 -10.32 -11.76
CA GLY A 38 9.81 -9.87 -12.90
C GLY A 38 8.30 -9.95 -12.73
N SER A 39 7.79 -10.27 -11.53
CA SER A 39 6.36 -10.32 -11.22
C SER A 39 5.59 -9.03 -11.53
N ILE A 40 6.26 -7.88 -11.66
CA ILE A 40 5.64 -6.64 -12.14
C ILE A 40 5.04 -6.76 -13.57
N ARG A 41 5.46 -7.74 -14.36
CA ARG A 41 4.89 -8.01 -15.71
C ARG A 41 3.48 -8.57 -15.64
N GLU A 42 3.06 -9.09 -14.49
CA GLU A 42 1.70 -9.57 -14.26
C GLU A 42 0.67 -8.45 -14.05
N ILE A 43 1.12 -7.20 -13.85
CA ILE A 43 0.24 -6.06 -13.59
C ILE A 43 -0.92 -5.95 -14.59
N PRO A 44 -0.70 -6.02 -15.92
CA PRO A 44 -1.81 -5.92 -16.88
C PRO A 44 -2.84 -7.03 -16.72
N ARG A 45 -2.41 -8.27 -16.46
CA ARG A 45 -3.30 -9.41 -16.20
C ARG A 45 -4.15 -9.16 -14.94
N LEU A 46 -3.51 -8.74 -13.85
CA LEU A 46 -4.20 -8.46 -12.58
C LEU A 46 -5.22 -7.32 -12.71
N LEU A 47 -4.89 -6.27 -13.46
CA LEU A 47 -5.81 -5.16 -13.75
C LEU A 47 -7.00 -5.63 -14.58
N ALA A 48 -6.77 -6.46 -15.60
CA ALA A 48 -7.82 -7.04 -16.43
C ALA A 48 -8.77 -7.96 -15.63
N GLU A 49 -8.22 -8.82 -14.77
CA GLU A 49 -8.99 -9.68 -13.85
C GLU A 49 -9.83 -8.88 -12.87
N ALA A 50 -9.28 -7.76 -12.39
CA ALA A 50 -9.99 -6.83 -11.51
C ALA A 50 -11.00 -5.92 -12.25
N GLY A 51 -11.06 -6.00 -13.58
CA GLY A 51 -11.94 -5.17 -14.41
C GLY A 51 -11.53 -3.70 -14.48
N VAL A 52 -10.27 -3.37 -14.16
CA VAL A 52 -9.74 -2.00 -14.15
C VAL A 52 -9.43 -1.56 -15.58
N LYS A 53 -10.00 -0.43 -15.99
CA LYS A 53 -9.80 0.18 -17.32
C LYS A 53 -8.73 1.27 -17.31
N LYS A 54 -8.65 2.03 -16.22
CA LYS A 54 -7.68 3.10 -16.07
C LYS A 54 -7.17 3.17 -14.63
N VAL A 55 -5.88 3.01 -14.45
CA VAL A 55 -5.26 2.91 -13.14
C VAL A 55 -4.52 4.19 -12.75
N LEU A 56 -4.55 4.57 -11.47
CA LEU A 56 -3.69 5.61 -10.91
C LEU A 56 -2.44 4.99 -10.28
N LEU A 57 -1.26 5.28 -10.83
CA LEU A 57 0.02 4.95 -10.23
C LEU A 57 0.37 5.99 -9.16
N VAL A 58 0.42 5.56 -7.90
CA VAL A 58 0.76 6.40 -6.74
C VAL A 58 2.15 6.02 -6.22
N THR A 59 3.07 6.97 -6.17
CA THR A 59 4.47 6.71 -5.79
C THR A 59 5.17 7.98 -5.28
N GLY A 60 6.42 7.85 -4.87
CA GLY A 60 7.29 8.96 -4.51
C GLY A 60 8.14 9.46 -5.69
N PRO A 61 8.74 10.67 -5.57
CA PRO A 61 9.41 11.38 -6.68
C PRO A 61 10.68 10.67 -7.19
N ASN A 62 11.31 9.84 -6.39
CA ASN A 62 12.51 9.10 -6.78
C ASN A 62 12.18 7.76 -7.43
N ILE A 63 11.20 7.04 -6.87
CA ILE A 63 10.79 5.70 -7.33
C ILE A 63 10.12 5.77 -8.70
N VAL A 64 9.39 6.85 -8.98
CA VAL A 64 8.79 7.06 -10.32
C VAL A 64 9.82 7.06 -11.44
N LYS A 65 11.04 7.57 -11.18
CA LYS A 65 12.12 7.69 -12.17
C LYS A 65 12.81 6.35 -12.48
N THR A 66 12.61 5.35 -11.66
CA THR A 66 13.24 4.02 -11.75
C THR A 66 12.18 2.94 -12.00
N ILE A 67 11.69 2.30 -10.95
CA ILE A 67 10.68 1.23 -11.06
C ILE A 67 9.37 1.76 -11.68
N GLY A 68 8.97 3.00 -11.37
CA GLY A 68 7.79 3.62 -11.95
C GLY A 68 7.85 3.68 -13.47
N LYS A 69 9.00 4.05 -14.07
CA LYS A 69 9.18 4.02 -15.53
C LYS A 69 8.99 2.63 -16.13
N ARG A 70 9.46 1.58 -15.44
CA ARG A 70 9.28 0.19 -15.90
C ARG A 70 7.81 -0.22 -15.87
N ILE A 71 7.08 0.17 -14.81
CA ILE A 71 5.64 -0.11 -14.72
C ILE A 71 4.88 0.63 -15.82
N MET A 72 5.17 1.92 -16.04
CA MET A 72 4.55 2.69 -17.12
C MET A 72 4.81 2.04 -18.50
N ALA A 73 6.04 1.62 -18.79
CA ALA A 73 6.37 0.91 -20.03
C ALA A 73 5.61 -0.43 -20.18
N ILE A 74 5.36 -1.15 -19.09
CA ILE A 74 4.56 -2.38 -19.10
C ILE A 74 3.08 -2.04 -19.39
N LEU A 75 2.54 -0.98 -18.78
CA LEU A 75 1.18 -0.53 -19.03
C LEU A 75 0.99 -0.04 -20.48
N ASP A 76 1.95 0.75 -20.99
CA ASP A 76 1.96 1.22 -22.38
C ASP A 76 1.97 0.05 -23.37
N ALA A 77 2.86 -0.92 -23.16
CA ALA A 77 2.96 -2.11 -24.01
C ALA A 77 1.69 -2.98 -23.99
N ALA A 78 0.94 -2.95 -22.89
CA ALA A 78 -0.32 -3.68 -22.76
C ALA A 78 -1.56 -2.85 -23.17
N GLY A 79 -1.39 -1.59 -23.56
CA GLY A 79 -2.48 -0.69 -23.92
C GLY A 79 -3.37 -0.30 -22.73
N VAL A 80 -2.87 -0.39 -21.49
CA VAL A 80 -3.61 -0.04 -20.27
C VAL A 80 -3.48 1.46 -20.03
N SER A 81 -4.62 2.16 -19.96
CA SER A 81 -4.63 3.58 -19.61
C SER A 81 -4.24 3.82 -18.17
N TYR A 82 -3.47 4.89 -17.91
CA TYR A 82 -3.09 5.25 -16.56
C TYR A 82 -2.93 6.76 -16.36
N ALA A 83 -2.95 7.16 -15.10
CA ALA A 83 -2.48 8.47 -14.64
C ALA A 83 -1.39 8.24 -13.58
N VAL A 84 -0.62 9.28 -13.29
CA VAL A 84 0.48 9.20 -12.31
C VAL A 84 0.34 10.29 -11.26
N PHE A 85 0.55 9.91 -10.00
CA PHE A 85 0.79 10.81 -8.88
C PHE A 85 2.14 10.41 -8.25
N SER A 86 3.15 11.26 -8.38
CA SER A 86 4.53 10.94 -7.98
C SER A 86 5.08 11.85 -6.87
N GLU A 87 4.20 12.53 -6.15
CA GLU A 87 4.56 13.54 -5.16
C GLU A 87 4.29 13.08 -3.72
N VAL A 88 4.28 11.75 -3.48
CA VAL A 88 4.09 11.24 -2.11
C VAL A 88 5.36 11.43 -1.31
N GLU A 89 5.24 12.21 -0.24
CA GLU A 89 6.30 12.45 0.74
C GLU A 89 6.38 11.34 1.80
N ALA A 90 7.49 11.29 2.53
CA ALA A 90 7.59 10.48 3.75
C ALA A 90 6.58 11.01 4.80
N ASN A 91 5.87 10.10 5.48
CA ASN A 91 4.76 10.44 6.36
C ASN A 91 3.69 11.30 5.66
N PRO A 92 2.94 10.71 4.71
CA PRO A 92 2.04 11.44 3.85
C PRO A 92 0.96 12.17 4.64
N SER A 93 0.61 13.36 4.15
CA SER A 93 -0.39 14.21 4.78
C SER A 93 -1.82 13.91 4.29
N VAL A 94 -2.80 14.35 5.07
CA VAL A 94 -4.21 14.37 4.64
C VAL A 94 -4.35 15.10 3.31
N THR A 95 -3.67 16.23 3.15
CA THR A 95 -3.66 17.01 1.90
C THR A 95 -3.12 16.20 0.72
N THR A 96 -2.06 15.43 0.92
CA THR A 96 -1.51 14.54 -0.12
C THR A 96 -2.51 13.48 -0.53
N ALA A 97 -3.19 12.85 0.42
CA ALA A 97 -4.22 11.85 0.13
C ALA A 97 -5.45 12.45 -0.58
N GLU A 98 -5.86 13.69 -0.25
CA GLU A 98 -6.91 14.42 -0.98
C GLU A 98 -6.47 14.71 -2.42
N ARG A 99 -5.25 15.17 -2.65
CA ARG A 99 -4.70 15.42 -4.01
C ARG A 99 -4.61 14.13 -4.85
N ILE A 100 -4.31 12.99 -4.23
CA ILE A 100 -4.34 11.69 -4.89
C ILE A 100 -5.77 11.34 -5.30
N TYR A 101 -6.75 11.55 -4.40
CA TYR A 101 -8.15 11.34 -4.71
C TYR A 101 -8.64 12.24 -5.85
N GLU A 102 -8.29 13.54 -5.84
CA GLU A 102 -8.61 14.48 -6.92
C GLU A 102 -8.02 13.98 -8.25
N ARG A 103 -6.76 13.59 -8.26
CA ARG A 103 -6.10 13.03 -9.46
C ARG A 103 -6.79 11.77 -9.97
N TYR A 104 -7.21 10.88 -9.06
CA TYR A 104 -7.97 9.67 -9.39
C TYR A 104 -9.30 10.00 -10.05
N ARG A 105 -10.08 10.88 -9.42
CA ARG A 105 -11.41 11.31 -9.89
C ARG A 105 -11.31 12.04 -11.25
N ASP A 106 -10.45 13.05 -11.34
CA ASP A 106 -10.36 13.94 -12.50
C ASP A 106 -9.83 13.23 -13.76
N ASN A 107 -9.07 12.15 -13.56
CA ASN A 107 -8.63 11.31 -14.67
C ASN A 107 -9.57 10.13 -14.96
N GLY A 108 -10.67 9.95 -14.22
CA GLY A 108 -11.58 8.84 -14.40
C GLY A 108 -10.92 7.48 -14.16
N CYS A 109 -10.00 7.41 -13.20
CA CYS A 109 -9.39 6.14 -12.80
C CYS A 109 -10.39 5.27 -12.04
N ASP A 110 -10.22 3.94 -12.11
CA ASP A 110 -11.08 2.95 -11.45
C ASP A 110 -10.27 1.92 -10.63
N GLY A 111 -8.95 2.09 -10.53
CA GLY A 111 -8.04 1.30 -9.71
C GLY A 111 -6.77 2.04 -9.32
N PHE A 112 -5.97 1.45 -8.43
CA PHE A 112 -4.73 2.03 -7.93
C PHE A 112 -3.57 1.04 -8.05
N ILE A 113 -2.38 1.55 -8.40
CA ILE A 113 -1.10 0.90 -8.17
C ILE A 113 -0.36 1.73 -7.13
N ALA A 114 -0.11 1.17 -5.96
CA ALA A 114 0.66 1.80 -4.89
C ALA A 114 2.09 1.26 -4.90
N LEU A 115 3.03 2.08 -5.38
CA LEU A 115 4.43 1.68 -5.56
C LEU A 115 5.33 2.40 -4.56
N GLY A 116 6.03 1.68 -3.72
CA GLY A 116 7.01 2.23 -2.79
C GLY A 116 6.99 1.58 -1.41
N GLY A 117 7.39 2.31 -0.39
CA GLY A 117 7.28 1.90 1.01
C GLY A 117 5.88 2.09 1.59
N GLY A 118 5.74 2.10 2.91
CA GLY A 118 4.46 2.32 3.60
C GLY A 118 3.78 3.63 3.21
N SER A 119 4.54 4.71 2.99
CA SER A 119 3.99 6.05 2.70
C SER A 119 3.12 6.09 1.43
N PRO A 120 3.58 5.66 0.23
CA PRO A 120 2.73 5.61 -0.95
C PRO A 120 1.55 4.65 -0.81
N MET A 121 1.72 3.53 -0.09
CA MET A 121 0.64 2.57 0.13
C MET A 121 -0.46 3.15 1.02
N ASP A 122 -0.09 3.77 2.14
CA ASP A 122 -1.03 4.36 3.07
C ASP A 122 -1.77 5.55 2.44
N ALA A 123 -1.04 6.40 1.67
CA ALA A 123 -1.65 7.50 0.92
C ALA A 123 -2.65 7.01 -0.13
N ALA A 124 -2.31 5.97 -0.90
CA ALA A 124 -3.19 5.37 -1.88
C ALA A 124 -4.44 4.74 -1.24
N LYS A 125 -4.28 4.02 -0.13
CA LYS A 125 -5.41 3.46 0.64
C LYS A 125 -6.34 4.54 1.19
N ALA A 126 -5.77 5.63 1.73
CA ALA A 126 -6.56 6.75 2.24
C ALA A 126 -7.35 7.44 1.10
N ALA A 127 -6.73 7.64 -0.06
CA ALA A 127 -7.38 8.18 -1.23
C ALA A 127 -8.47 7.23 -1.78
N ALA A 128 -8.23 5.93 -1.79
CA ALA A 128 -9.21 4.92 -2.17
C ALA A 128 -10.39 4.89 -1.17
N ALA A 129 -10.14 5.02 0.14
CA ALA A 129 -11.21 5.17 1.13
C ALA A 129 -12.05 6.43 0.91
N LYS A 130 -11.40 7.54 0.55
CA LYS A 130 -12.06 8.79 0.17
C LYS A 130 -12.91 8.62 -1.08
N SER A 131 -12.46 7.87 -2.08
CA SER A 131 -13.20 7.67 -3.34
C SER A 131 -14.56 6.98 -3.15
N VAL A 132 -14.68 6.11 -2.16
CA VAL A 132 -15.95 5.43 -1.82
C VAL A 132 -16.76 6.18 -0.76
N ARG A 133 -16.19 7.22 -0.15
CA ARG A 133 -16.84 8.10 0.84
C ARG A 133 -16.58 9.58 0.49
N PRO A 134 -16.95 10.04 -0.72
CA PRO A 134 -16.66 11.40 -1.16
C PRO A 134 -17.29 12.48 -0.28
N GLU A 135 -18.37 12.16 0.42
CA GLU A 135 -19.05 13.03 1.37
C GLU A 135 -18.27 13.28 2.67
N LYS A 136 -17.31 12.41 3.02
CA LYS A 136 -16.53 12.51 4.27
C LYS A 136 -15.17 13.13 4.01
N LYS A 137 -14.69 13.97 4.93
CA LYS A 137 -13.26 14.33 4.99
C LYS A 137 -12.44 13.09 5.37
N ILE A 138 -11.20 13.01 4.89
CA ILE A 138 -10.31 11.88 5.23
C ILE A 138 -10.13 11.75 6.75
N THR A 139 -10.05 12.87 7.48
CA THR A 139 -9.97 12.88 8.95
C THR A 139 -11.20 12.24 9.63
N GLN A 140 -12.37 12.30 9.01
CA GLN A 140 -13.59 11.65 9.51
C GLN A 140 -13.60 10.13 9.28
N LEU A 141 -12.74 9.64 8.38
CA LEU A 141 -12.54 8.21 8.15
C LEU A 141 -11.56 7.59 9.15
N ALA A 142 -10.81 8.43 9.92
CA ALA A 142 -9.91 7.95 10.96
C ALA A 142 -10.66 7.18 12.05
N GLY A 143 -10.09 6.06 12.49
CA GLY A 143 -10.65 5.12 13.45
C GLY A 143 -11.04 3.80 12.83
N LEU A 144 -11.81 2.99 13.56
CA LEU A 144 -12.12 1.61 13.20
C LEU A 144 -13.42 1.53 12.38
N LEU A 145 -13.38 0.80 11.25
CA LEU A 145 -14.54 0.42 10.41
C LEU A 145 -15.42 1.59 9.92
N LYS A 146 -14.80 2.78 9.73
CA LYS A 146 -15.54 3.97 9.29
C LYS A 146 -15.69 4.09 7.77
N VAL A 147 -14.93 3.32 7.00
CA VAL A 147 -15.03 3.23 5.55
C VAL A 147 -16.26 2.39 5.18
N GLY A 148 -16.33 1.13 5.63
CA GLY A 148 -17.49 0.24 5.53
C GLY A 148 -18.01 0.03 4.10
N ARG A 149 -17.17 0.23 3.07
CA ARG A 149 -17.48 0.03 1.65
C ARG A 149 -16.27 -0.61 0.97
N PRO A 150 -16.48 -1.52 0.00
CA PRO A 150 -15.40 -2.06 -0.82
C PRO A 150 -14.66 -0.93 -1.54
N LEU A 151 -13.34 -1.02 -1.56
CA LEU A 151 -12.47 -0.08 -2.27
C LEU A 151 -12.30 -0.48 -3.73
N PRO A 152 -11.98 0.47 -4.63
CA PRO A 152 -11.45 0.17 -5.95
C PRO A 152 -10.25 -0.78 -5.84
N PRO A 153 -9.98 -1.61 -6.85
CA PRO A 153 -8.84 -2.51 -6.85
C PRO A 153 -7.52 -1.78 -6.58
N ILE A 154 -6.73 -2.32 -5.63
CA ILE A 154 -5.40 -1.81 -5.28
C ILE A 154 -4.39 -2.92 -5.51
N ILE A 155 -3.37 -2.63 -6.34
CA ILE A 155 -2.16 -3.43 -6.47
C ILE A 155 -1.06 -2.76 -5.64
N ALA A 156 -0.58 -3.42 -4.59
CA ALA A 156 0.51 -2.93 -3.75
C ALA A 156 1.84 -3.53 -4.22
N ILE A 157 2.84 -2.66 -4.42
CA ILE A 157 4.19 -3.05 -4.87
C ILE A 157 5.20 -2.47 -3.88
N PRO A 158 5.54 -3.20 -2.80
CA PRO A 158 6.48 -2.73 -1.81
C PRO A 158 7.92 -2.69 -2.37
N THR A 159 8.62 -1.59 -2.08
CA THR A 159 10.04 -1.41 -2.39
C THR A 159 10.91 -1.40 -1.13
N THR A 160 10.29 -1.47 0.04
CA THR A 160 10.95 -1.56 1.35
C THR A 160 10.38 -2.73 2.14
N SER A 161 11.22 -3.41 2.88
CA SER A 161 10.81 -4.45 3.82
C SER A 161 10.42 -3.84 5.18
N GLY A 162 9.55 -4.52 5.91
CA GLY A 162 9.26 -4.23 7.31
C GLY A 162 7.95 -3.50 7.61
N THR A 163 7.33 -2.80 6.65
CA THR A 163 6.08 -2.07 6.91
C THR A 163 4.84 -2.95 6.90
N GLY A 164 4.83 -3.98 6.03
CA GLY A 164 3.67 -4.85 5.83
C GLY A 164 2.43 -4.14 5.28
N SER A 165 2.56 -2.88 4.84
CA SER A 165 1.41 -2.08 4.37
C SER A 165 0.68 -2.73 3.20
N GLU A 166 1.35 -3.60 2.44
CA GLU A 166 0.77 -4.39 1.35
C GLU A 166 -0.26 -5.44 1.82
N THR A 167 -0.29 -5.75 3.12
CA THR A 167 -1.19 -6.75 3.71
C THR A 167 -2.06 -6.21 4.85
N THR A 168 -1.84 -4.96 5.29
CA THR A 168 -2.51 -4.41 6.45
C THR A 168 -3.89 -3.81 6.16
N VAL A 169 -4.75 -3.86 7.18
CA VAL A 169 -6.07 -3.19 7.23
C VAL A 169 -5.99 -1.70 7.53
N ALA A 170 -4.78 -1.15 7.66
CA ALA A 170 -4.56 0.21 8.13
C ALA A 170 -3.91 1.09 7.07
N ALA A 171 -4.21 2.38 7.14
CA ALA A 171 -3.49 3.46 6.48
C ALA A 171 -3.25 4.57 7.49
N VAL A 172 -1.98 4.98 7.66
CA VAL A 172 -1.59 6.01 8.61
C VAL A 172 -1.12 7.24 7.85
N ILE A 173 -1.85 8.32 7.99
CA ILE A 173 -1.54 9.62 7.38
C ILE A 173 -1.45 10.70 8.46
N THR A 174 -0.78 11.81 8.17
CA THR A 174 -0.57 12.90 9.12
C THR A 174 -1.51 14.07 8.80
N ASP A 175 -2.32 14.46 9.77
CA ASP A 175 -3.00 15.74 9.72
C ASP A 175 -2.00 16.82 10.17
N ARG A 176 -1.60 17.67 9.23
CA ARG A 176 -0.62 18.73 9.50
C ARG A 176 -1.21 19.93 10.24
N GLU A 177 -2.53 20.11 10.20
CA GLU A 177 -3.20 21.20 10.90
C GLU A 177 -3.20 20.95 12.42
N THR A 178 -3.47 19.71 12.81
CA THR A 178 -3.52 19.30 14.21
C THR A 178 -2.23 18.63 14.68
N ASN A 179 -1.31 18.34 13.76
CA ASN A 179 -0.08 17.57 13.97
C ASN A 179 -0.33 16.17 14.57
N HIS A 180 -1.50 15.59 14.28
CA HIS A 180 -1.88 14.25 14.73
C HIS A 180 -1.82 13.23 13.59
N LYS A 181 -1.49 11.98 13.95
CA LYS A 181 -1.60 10.84 13.03
C LYS A 181 -3.05 10.37 12.95
N CYS A 182 -3.57 10.35 11.73
CA CYS A 182 -4.88 9.79 11.40
C CYS A 182 -4.68 8.35 10.94
N ALA A 183 -5.06 7.38 11.76
CA ALA A 183 -5.07 5.97 11.40
C ALA A 183 -6.49 5.59 10.91
N ILE A 184 -6.62 5.23 9.65
CA ILE A 184 -7.84 4.65 9.07
C ILE A 184 -7.67 3.14 9.16
N MET A 185 -8.61 2.45 9.81
CA MET A 185 -8.57 1.00 10.00
C MET A 185 -9.86 0.37 9.53
N ASP A 186 -9.80 -0.38 8.45
CA ASP A 186 -10.96 -1.07 7.87
C ASP A 186 -10.50 -2.29 7.08
N LEU A 187 -11.26 -3.37 7.12
CA LEU A 187 -10.96 -4.60 6.37
C LEU A 187 -10.88 -4.37 4.86
N ASN A 188 -11.61 -3.38 4.36
CA ASN A 188 -11.62 -3.02 2.96
C ASN A 188 -10.30 -2.37 2.49
N LEU A 189 -9.42 -1.91 3.42
CA LEU A 189 -8.13 -1.31 3.09
C LEU A 189 -7.07 -2.33 2.69
N ILE A 190 -7.31 -3.62 2.89
CA ILE A 190 -6.39 -4.65 2.43
C ILE A 190 -6.31 -4.57 0.90
N PRO A 191 -5.11 -4.42 0.31
CA PRO A 191 -4.95 -4.45 -1.13
C PRO A 191 -5.52 -5.72 -1.78
N HIS A 192 -5.92 -5.66 -3.03
CA HIS A 192 -6.41 -6.84 -3.75
C HIS A 192 -5.25 -7.76 -4.13
N TYR A 193 -4.15 -7.14 -4.56
CA TYR A 193 -2.94 -7.84 -4.98
C TYR A 193 -1.72 -7.23 -4.31
N ALA A 194 -0.75 -8.07 -3.96
CA ALA A 194 0.55 -7.65 -3.49
C ALA A 194 1.65 -8.31 -4.33
N ILE A 195 2.43 -7.50 -5.02
CA ILE A 195 3.52 -7.96 -5.88
C ILE A 195 4.82 -7.88 -5.08
N LEU A 196 5.33 -9.05 -4.69
CA LEU A 196 6.54 -9.21 -3.89
C LEU A 196 7.65 -9.76 -4.79
N GLY A 197 8.31 -8.89 -5.51
CA GLY A 197 9.43 -9.27 -6.35
C GLY A 197 10.10 -8.03 -6.88
N GLY A 198 11.42 -7.97 -6.74
CA GLY A 198 12.21 -6.93 -7.38
C GLY A 198 12.01 -6.96 -8.90
N PRO A 199 12.37 -5.89 -9.61
CA PRO A 199 12.45 -5.94 -11.06
C PRO A 199 13.35 -7.11 -11.43
N ALA A 200 12.94 -7.89 -12.47
CA ALA A 200 13.86 -8.87 -13.04
C ALA A 200 15.19 -8.19 -13.30
N PRO A 201 16.33 -8.84 -13.00
CA PRO A 201 17.62 -8.31 -13.44
C PRO A 201 17.49 -7.95 -14.92
N ALA A 202 17.97 -6.78 -15.29
CA ALA A 202 18.08 -6.44 -16.70
C ALA A 202 18.79 -7.61 -17.37
N HIS A 203 18.28 -8.15 -18.47
CA HIS A 203 19.05 -9.05 -19.30
C HIS A 203 20.21 -8.21 -19.81
N ASP A 204 21.34 -8.32 -19.14
CA ASP A 204 22.58 -7.70 -19.55
C ASP A 204 23.08 -8.41 -20.83
N GLY A 205 22.70 -7.83 -21.95
CA GLY A 205 23.58 -7.81 -23.08
C GLY A 205 24.27 -6.45 -23.08
N ASP A 206 25.04 -6.12 -22.06
CA ASP A 206 26.25 -5.29 -22.16
C ASP A 206 26.87 -5.06 -20.79
N ASP A 207 28.21 -5.21 -20.73
CA ASP A 207 29.04 -5.15 -19.55
C ASP A 207 29.15 -3.73 -19.00
N GLY A 208 28.78 -3.52 -17.75
CA GLY A 208 28.97 -2.24 -17.07
C GLY A 208 28.79 -2.33 -15.57
N HIS A 209 29.88 -2.50 -14.84
CA HIS A 209 29.95 -2.48 -13.38
C HIS A 209 29.27 -1.23 -12.78
N GLY A 210 28.12 -1.42 -12.16
CA GLY A 210 27.49 -0.44 -11.28
C GLY A 210 27.34 -1.02 -9.88
N ARG A 211 28.36 -0.83 -9.03
CA ARG A 211 28.23 -1.05 -7.58
C ARG A 211 27.12 -0.17 -7.05
N ALA A 212 26.05 -0.78 -6.59
CA ALA A 212 25.03 -0.08 -5.79
C ALA A 212 25.65 0.27 -4.43
N ASP A 213 25.74 1.57 -4.15
CA ASP A 213 26.27 2.11 -2.89
C ASP A 213 25.29 1.78 -1.76
N ALA A 214 25.71 0.88 -0.87
CA ALA A 214 24.93 0.39 0.26
C ALA A 214 25.05 1.36 1.45
N ARG A 215 24.41 2.55 1.36
CA ARG A 215 24.20 3.43 2.51
C ARG A 215 22.74 3.86 2.62
N GLY A 216 21.94 2.93 3.08
CA GLY A 216 20.51 3.14 3.42
C GLY A 216 19.94 1.78 3.79
N GLY A 217 20.12 1.36 5.06
CA GLY A 217 19.85 0.01 5.54
C GLY A 217 18.38 -0.41 5.47
N GLY A 218 17.93 -0.81 4.31
CA GLY A 218 16.69 -1.54 4.12
C GLY A 218 17.01 -2.90 3.53
N VAL A 219 16.86 -3.96 4.32
CA VAL A 219 16.99 -5.34 3.83
C VAL A 219 15.85 -5.59 2.85
N SER A 220 16.19 -6.02 1.62
CA SER A 220 15.19 -6.38 0.61
C SER A 220 14.42 -7.63 1.05
N VAL A 221 13.11 -7.70 0.72
CA VAL A 221 12.28 -8.89 0.98
C VAL A 221 12.92 -10.16 0.39
N LEU A 222 13.74 -10.04 -0.66
CA LEU A 222 14.51 -11.13 -1.25
C LEU A 222 15.58 -11.70 -0.31
N ASP A 223 16.18 -10.89 0.56
CA ASP A 223 17.23 -11.35 1.49
C ASP A 223 16.65 -12.23 2.62
N ILE A 224 15.38 -12.01 2.98
CA ILE A 224 14.70 -12.78 4.03
C ILE A 224 14.29 -14.17 3.52
N GLN A 225 13.94 -14.31 2.23
CA GLN A 225 13.60 -15.62 1.66
C GLN A 225 14.84 -16.52 1.51
N HIS A 226 15.97 -15.98 1.07
CA HIS A 226 17.22 -16.75 0.97
C HIS A 226 17.72 -17.25 2.33
N ALA A 227 17.48 -16.52 3.41
CA ALA A 227 17.86 -16.93 4.77
C ALA A 227 17.00 -18.06 5.34
N ARG A 228 15.81 -18.33 4.79
CA ARG A 228 14.93 -19.43 5.22
C ARG A 228 15.13 -20.74 4.47
N GLU A 229 15.70 -20.69 3.27
CA GLU A 229 15.90 -21.88 2.43
C GLU A 229 17.24 -22.61 2.67
N HIS A 230 18.19 -21.98 3.40
CA HIS A 230 19.44 -22.61 3.77
C HIS A 230 19.71 -22.46 5.27
N PRO A 231 19.25 -23.37 6.13
CA PRO A 231 19.76 -23.44 7.49
C PRO A 231 21.26 -23.82 7.44
N ARG A 232 22.08 -22.95 8.00
CA ARG A 232 23.53 -23.21 8.12
C ARG A 232 23.73 -24.55 8.82
N ARG A 233 24.42 -25.44 8.15
CA ARG A 233 25.06 -26.61 8.78
C ARG A 233 26.29 -26.16 9.56
#